data_0e444f84dbb049fe92dc052801b9bc01
#
_entry.id   0e444f84dbb049fe92dc052801b9bc01
#
_cell.length_a   1.000
_cell.length_b   1.000
_cell.length_c   1.000
_cell.angle_alpha   90.00
_cell.angle_beta   90.00
_cell.angle_gamma   90.00
#
_symmetry.space_group_name_H-M   'P 1'
#
loop_
_entity.id
_entity.type
_entity.pdbx_description
1 polymer ?
#
loop_
_entity_poly.entity_id
_entity_poly.type
_entity_poly.pdbx_seq_one_letter_code
_entity_poly.pdbx_strand_id
1 'polypeptide(L)'
;MSKLTDIQYRIDQLDGGAFQNLCDAYLTCKGYGIGYSLGMRTGTNKTAKGNPDTYFLKEDGKYVFVMYTTQKDDFVKKALKDLEKCFDANKTGIPAENVGEIVYCHTCGRLSAGDTQALNEFCKERNSKLTLMGLDELGSDLYWHYPRIAKDFLGVSVDTGQIMSIQDFVQVHDANKMSAPLGTKFELREAELKEAKEKLTLSDVLVLSGSAGVGKTRLALQICRELACKNGYEILCIKSNGLELYEDLVTTIEEDKNYLVFVDDANELTGLHFVLDFLCKAGDQKKSIKKLIVTVRDYARRQVLNQILEVKKPSIVKVGCLTDDEIRKLMIKVQYNRTEDLYNLGNKFRDDKYLNGVHP
;
A
#
# COMPACT_ATOMS: atom_id res chain seq x y z
N MET A 1 12.10 16.51 4.68
CA MET A 1 12.60 15.98 3.39
C MET A 1 11.43 15.23 2.77
N SER A 2 11.14 15.40 1.46
CA SER A 2 10.05 14.62 0.85
C SER A 2 10.42 13.14 0.82
N LYS A 3 9.42 12.24 0.81
CA LYS A 3 9.69 10.78 0.70
C LYS A 3 10.45 10.44 -0.59
N LEU A 4 10.17 11.15 -1.70
CA LEU A 4 10.92 11.01 -2.94
C LEU A 4 12.41 11.34 -2.75
N THR A 5 12.71 12.45 -2.08
CA THR A 5 14.09 12.85 -1.78
C THR A 5 14.77 11.85 -0.83
N ASP A 6 14.04 11.28 0.13
CA ASP A 6 14.57 10.24 1.03
C ASP A 6 14.88 8.94 0.27
N ILE A 7 14.00 8.53 -0.67
CA ILE A 7 14.27 7.40 -1.56
C ILE A 7 15.54 7.63 -2.37
N GLN A 8 15.66 8.78 -3.04
CA GLN A 8 16.84 9.13 -3.84
C GLN A 8 18.11 9.13 -3.00
N TYR A 9 18.05 9.75 -1.80
CA TYR A 9 19.17 9.75 -0.87
C TYR A 9 19.57 8.33 -0.45
N ARG A 10 18.62 7.46 -0.12
CA ARG A 10 18.94 6.09 0.30
C ARG A 10 19.47 5.25 -0.85
N ILE A 11 18.98 5.40 -2.08
CA ILE A 11 19.56 4.76 -3.26
C ILE A 11 21.04 5.18 -3.41
N ASP A 12 21.31 6.47 -3.23
CA ASP A 12 22.66 7.05 -3.36
C ASP A 12 23.64 6.54 -2.31
N GLN A 13 23.16 6.08 -1.15
CA GLN A 13 23.97 5.51 -0.07
C GLN A 13 24.16 3.99 -0.15
N LEU A 14 23.53 3.30 -1.13
CA LEU A 14 23.70 1.86 -1.28
C LEU A 14 25.12 1.49 -1.74
N ASP A 15 25.63 0.40 -1.21
CA ASP A 15 26.80 -0.26 -1.81
C ASP A 15 26.43 -0.95 -3.13
N GLY A 16 27.43 -1.37 -3.90
CA GLY A 16 27.21 -1.95 -5.22
C GLY A 16 26.33 -3.20 -5.20
N GLY A 17 26.44 -4.05 -4.18
CA GLY A 17 25.63 -5.26 -4.06
C GLY A 17 24.17 -4.99 -3.68
N ALA A 18 23.94 -4.08 -2.74
CA ALA A 18 22.59 -3.65 -2.35
C ALA A 18 21.89 -2.90 -3.51
N PHE A 19 22.62 -2.07 -4.25
CA PHE A 19 22.12 -1.39 -5.45
C PHE A 19 21.74 -2.38 -6.54
N GLN A 20 22.57 -3.39 -6.82
CA GLN A 20 22.23 -4.45 -7.76
C GLN A 20 20.96 -5.19 -7.35
N ASN A 21 20.83 -5.61 -6.08
CA ASN A 21 19.62 -6.30 -5.58
C ASN A 21 18.35 -5.48 -5.76
N LEU A 22 18.40 -4.19 -5.45
CA LEU A 22 17.29 -3.27 -5.64
C LEU A 22 16.91 -3.19 -7.13
N CYS A 23 17.88 -3.00 -8.00
CA CYS A 23 17.65 -2.88 -9.44
C CYS A 23 17.14 -4.20 -10.05
N ASP A 24 17.64 -5.36 -9.63
CA ASP A 24 17.16 -6.69 -10.09
C ASP A 24 15.68 -6.88 -9.73
N ALA A 25 15.28 -6.53 -8.49
CA ALA A 25 13.90 -6.59 -8.06
C ALA A 25 13.00 -5.60 -8.85
N TYR A 26 13.47 -4.38 -9.04
CA TYR A 26 12.78 -3.35 -9.82
C TYR A 26 12.57 -3.77 -11.27
N LEU A 27 13.61 -4.25 -11.95
CA LEU A 27 13.53 -4.69 -13.34
C LEU A 27 12.60 -5.90 -13.52
N THR A 28 12.60 -6.83 -12.56
CA THR A 28 11.65 -7.94 -12.52
C THR A 28 10.20 -7.44 -12.47
N CYS A 29 9.90 -6.49 -11.59
CA CYS A 29 8.57 -5.87 -11.50
C CYS A 29 8.21 -5.04 -12.74
N LYS A 30 9.21 -4.46 -13.44
CA LYS A 30 9.02 -3.71 -14.68
C LYS A 30 8.80 -4.59 -15.92
N GLY A 31 8.81 -5.91 -15.73
CA GLY A 31 8.47 -6.88 -16.78
C GLY A 31 9.64 -7.45 -17.59
N TYR A 32 10.87 -7.27 -17.14
CA TYR A 32 12.04 -7.90 -17.79
C TYR A 32 12.12 -9.42 -17.53
N GLY A 33 11.27 -9.96 -16.62
CA GLY A 33 11.28 -11.37 -16.26
C GLY A 33 12.19 -11.69 -15.08
N ILE A 34 12.57 -12.96 -14.92
CA ILE A 34 13.51 -13.40 -13.88
C ILE A 34 14.92 -13.27 -14.40
N GLY A 35 15.72 -12.41 -13.75
CA GLY A 35 17.12 -12.18 -14.12
C GLY A 35 18.05 -13.30 -13.63
N TYR A 36 19.07 -13.60 -14.46
CA TYR A 36 20.16 -14.48 -14.07
C TYR A 36 21.34 -13.61 -13.65
N SER A 37 21.51 -13.45 -12.34
CA SER A 37 22.58 -12.62 -11.76
C SER A 37 23.90 -13.39 -11.73
N LEU A 38 24.88 -12.91 -12.48
CA LEU A 38 26.25 -13.46 -12.50
C LEU A 38 27.19 -12.67 -11.57
N GLY A 39 26.83 -11.43 -11.26
CA GLY A 39 27.64 -10.48 -10.50
C GLY A 39 27.53 -10.60 -8.98
N MET A 40 26.76 -11.57 -8.44
CA MET A 40 26.56 -11.70 -6.99
C MET A 40 26.81 -13.10 -6.46
N ARG A 41 27.22 -13.17 -5.18
CA ARG A 41 27.26 -14.43 -4.43
C ARG A 41 25.92 -14.64 -3.75
N THR A 42 25.25 -15.75 -4.06
CA THR A 42 23.94 -16.11 -3.46
C THR A 42 23.94 -15.98 -1.95
N GLY A 43 22.96 -15.26 -1.41
CA GLY A 43 22.76 -15.05 0.02
C GLY A 43 23.71 -14.02 0.69
N THR A 44 24.44 -13.23 -0.09
CA THR A 44 25.32 -12.18 0.45
C THR A 44 25.20 -10.90 -0.40
N ASN A 45 25.53 -9.73 0.19
CA ASN A 45 25.65 -8.46 -0.54
C ASN A 45 27.04 -8.29 -1.20
N LYS A 46 27.82 -9.37 -1.36
CA LYS A 46 29.15 -9.30 -1.98
C LYS A 46 29.05 -9.52 -3.46
N THR A 47 29.58 -8.56 -4.23
CA THR A 47 29.70 -8.67 -5.69
C THR A 47 30.75 -9.73 -6.07
N ALA A 48 30.47 -10.47 -7.14
CA ALA A 48 31.43 -11.32 -7.82
C ALA A 48 31.77 -10.68 -9.18
N LYS A 49 32.90 -11.02 -9.77
CA LYS A 49 33.22 -10.59 -11.13
C LYS A 49 32.37 -11.39 -12.10
N GLY A 50 31.36 -10.76 -12.67
CA GLY A 50 30.54 -11.27 -13.77
C GLY A 50 30.55 -10.25 -14.93
N ASN A 51 30.23 -10.68 -16.13
CA ASN A 51 29.97 -9.78 -17.23
C ASN A 51 29.04 -10.47 -18.26
N PRO A 52 27.80 -9.96 -18.41
CA PRO A 52 27.22 -8.84 -17.66
C PRO A 52 26.98 -9.16 -16.16
N ASP A 53 26.59 -8.17 -15.35
CA ASP A 53 26.28 -8.41 -13.94
C ASP A 53 25.00 -9.26 -13.79
N THR A 54 23.97 -8.95 -14.58
CA THR A 54 22.72 -9.71 -14.69
C THR A 54 22.29 -9.78 -16.16
N TYR A 55 21.60 -10.84 -16.58
CA TYR A 55 20.98 -10.91 -17.89
C TYR A 55 19.58 -11.52 -17.86
N PHE A 56 18.78 -11.13 -18.85
CA PHE A 56 17.47 -11.71 -19.14
C PHE A 56 17.47 -12.26 -20.56
N LEU A 57 16.68 -13.31 -20.81
CA LEU A 57 16.44 -13.84 -22.15
C LEU A 57 15.02 -13.47 -22.58
N LYS A 58 14.91 -12.77 -23.72
CA LYS A 58 13.59 -12.41 -24.31
C LYS A 58 13.03 -13.58 -25.12
N GLU A 59 11.73 -13.54 -25.38
CA GLU A 59 11.02 -14.54 -26.17
C GLU A 59 11.55 -14.65 -27.61
N ASP A 60 12.10 -13.56 -28.17
CA ASP A 60 12.74 -13.52 -29.50
C ASP A 60 14.15 -14.14 -29.52
N GLY A 61 14.62 -14.68 -28.41
CA GLY A 61 15.94 -15.29 -28.27
C GLY A 61 17.08 -14.29 -28.08
N LYS A 62 16.82 -12.98 -28.01
CA LYS A 62 17.80 -11.96 -27.69
C LYS A 62 18.02 -11.77 -26.21
N TYR A 63 19.22 -11.38 -25.84
CA TYR A 63 19.60 -11.11 -24.47
C TYR A 63 19.41 -9.63 -24.12
N VAL A 64 18.94 -9.38 -22.90
CA VAL A 64 19.04 -8.08 -22.23
C VAL A 64 20.14 -8.19 -21.20
N PHE A 65 21.17 -7.41 -21.34
CA PHE A 65 22.25 -7.33 -20.36
C PHE A 65 21.99 -6.18 -19.42
N VAL A 66 22.30 -6.39 -18.13
CA VAL A 66 22.16 -5.33 -17.13
C VAL A 66 23.51 -5.10 -16.47
N MET A 67 23.87 -3.84 -16.36
CA MET A 67 25.08 -3.37 -15.72
C MET A 67 24.70 -2.42 -14.59
N TYR A 68 25.43 -2.48 -13.49
CA TYR A 68 25.21 -1.65 -12.31
C TYR A 68 26.45 -0.88 -11.92
N THR A 69 26.29 0.38 -11.53
CA THR A 69 27.39 1.14 -10.95
C THR A 69 26.92 2.18 -9.94
N THR A 70 27.61 2.24 -8.81
CA THR A 70 27.51 3.34 -7.84
C THR A 70 28.64 4.35 -8.00
N GLN A 71 29.53 4.16 -8.97
CA GLN A 71 30.63 5.09 -9.26
C GLN A 71 30.10 6.34 -9.96
N LYS A 72 30.43 7.51 -9.40
CA LYS A 72 30.00 8.83 -9.91
C LYS A 72 31.08 9.51 -10.76
N ASP A 73 32.34 9.37 -10.34
CA ASP A 73 33.48 9.99 -11.02
C ASP A 73 33.75 9.28 -12.34
N ASP A 74 34.05 10.07 -13.38
CA ASP A 74 34.37 9.56 -14.72
C ASP A 74 33.33 8.58 -15.28
N PHE A 75 32.05 8.79 -14.94
CA PHE A 75 30.94 7.86 -15.25
C PHE A 75 30.89 7.47 -16.71
N VAL A 76 30.93 8.44 -17.65
CA VAL A 76 30.82 8.19 -19.10
C VAL A 76 31.94 7.28 -19.60
N LYS A 77 33.19 7.56 -19.17
CA LYS A 77 34.35 6.73 -19.50
C LYS A 77 34.21 5.30 -18.98
N LYS A 78 33.71 5.16 -17.75
CA LYS A 78 33.42 3.86 -17.17
C LYS A 78 32.31 3.14 -17.92
N ALA A 79 31.19 3.81 -18.19
CA ALA A 79 30.07 3.23 -18.92
C ALA A 79 30.47 2.73 -20.30
N LEU A 80 31.20 3.51 -21.09
CA LEU A 80 31.74 3.07 -22.38
C LEU A 80 32.60 1.80 -22.26
N LYS A 81 33.50 1.75 -21.29
CA LYS A 81 34.33 0.57 -21.03
C LYS A 81 33.53 -0.67 -20.65
N ASP A 82 32.45 -0.49 -19.88
CA ASP A 82 31.58 -1.58 -19.50
C ASP A 82 30.70 -2.04 -20.68
N LEU A 83 30.20 -1.10 -21.49
CA LEU A 83 29.48 -1.39 -22.72
C LEU A 83 30.37 -2.17 -23.74
N GLU A 84 31.66 -1.80 -23.88
CA GLU A 84 32.60 -2.55 -24.68
C GLU A 84 32.71 -4.03 -24.26
N LYS A 85 32.74 -4.27 -22.94
CA LYS A 85 32.79 -5.63 -22.40
C LYS A 85 31.53 -6.43 -22.71
N CYS A 86 30.33 -5.77 -22.73
CA CYS A 86 29.07 -6.42 -23.05
C CYS A 86 29.04 -7.00 -24.48
N PHE A 87 29.78 -6.41 -25.41
CA PHE A 87 29.90 -6.90 -26.81
C PHE A 87 31.10 -7.82 -27.04
N ASP A 88 31.90 -8.09 -26.03
CA ASP A 88 33.05 -9.02 -26.13
C ASP A 88 32.61 -10.45 -25.80
N ALA A 89 32.38 -11.26 -26.82
CA ALA A 89 31.91 -12.64 -26.68
C ALA A 89 32.86 -13.52 -25.82
N ASN A 90 34.17 -13.19 -25.75
CA ASN A 90 35.11 -13.91 -24.89
C ASN A 90 34.84 -13.62 -23.39
N LYS A 91 34.21 -12.49 -23.06
CA LYS A 91 33.88 -12.11 -21.68
C LYS A 91 32.48 -12.49 -21.28
N THR A 92 31.53 -12.41 -22.21
CA THR A 92 30.11 -12.66 -21.94
C THR A 92 29.69 -14.09 -22.23
N GLY A 93 30.44 -14.79 -23.12
CA GLY A 93 30.02 -16.10 -23.67
C GLY A 93 28.89 -16.02 -24.69
N ILE A 94 28.45 -14.80 -25.04
CA ILE A 94 27.30 -14.54 -25.92
C ILE A 94 27.76 -13.72 -27.12
N PRO A 95 27.44 -14.15 -28.37
CA PRO A 95 27.74 -13.36 -29.55
C PRO A 95 27.12 -11.96 -29.52
N ALA A 96 27.82 -10.93 -29.95
CA ALA A 96 27.38 -9.54 -29.89
C ALA A 96 26.04 -9.29 -30.61
N GLU A 97 25.76 -10.01 -31.70
CA GLU A 97 24.52 -9.94 -32.48
C GLU A 97 23.27 -10.42 -31.67
N ASN A 98 23.48 -11.20 -30.62
CA ASN A 98 22.41 -11.69 -29.75
C ASN A 98 22.09 -10.73 -28.60
N VAL A 99 22.88 -9.65 -28.43
CA VAL A 99 22.62 -8.62 -27.40
C VAL A 99 21.62 -7.60 -27.94
N GLY A 100 20.36 -7.76 -27.60
CA GLY A 100 19.27 -6.88 -28.09
C GLY A 100 19.13 -5.57 -27.33
N GLU A 101 19.44 -5.59 -26.03
CA GLU A 101 19.31 -4.41 -25.18
C GLU A 101 20.35 -4.45 -24.06
N ILE A 102 20.87 -3.29 -23.68
CA ILE A 102 21.67 -3.12 -22.47
C ILE A 102 20.93 -2.13 -21.57
N VAL A 103 20.61 -2.54 -20.34
CA VAL A 103 20.09 -1.68 -19.28
C VAL A 103 21.26 -1.29 -18.38
N TYR A 104 21.52 0.00 -18.24
CA TYR A 104 22.60 0.49 -17.41
C TYR A 104 22.02 1.29 -16.22
N CYS A 105 22.03 0.69 -15.04
CA CYS A 105 21.55 1.30 -13.80
C CYS A 105 22.71 2.02 -13.09
N HIS A 106 22.50 3.28 -12.68
CA HIS A 106 23.55 4.06 -12.05
C HIS A 106 23.03 5.06 -11.01
N THR A 107 23.88 5.38 -10.04
CA THR A 107 23.61 6.42 -9.03
C THR A 107 24.25 7.77 -9.39
N CYS A 108 24.87 7.88 -10.56
CA CYS A 108 25.40 9.15 -11.04
C CYS A 108 24.27 10.17 -11.21
N GLY A 109 24.54 11.44 -10.94
CA GLY A 109 23.60 12.53 -11.18
C GLY A 109 23.19 12.65 -12.66
N ARG A 110 22.52 13.74 -13.00
CA ARG A 110 22.03 13.97 -14.36
C ARG A 110 23.17 14.01 -15.36
N LEU A 111 23.06 13.17 -16.37
CA LEU A 111 23.96 13.18 -17.51
C LEU A 111 23.64 14.36 -18.45
N SER A 112 24.65 14.89 -19.13
CA SER A 112 24.41 15.85 -20.19
C SER A 112 23.75 15.16 -21.40
N ALA A 113 23.05 15.94 -22.23
CA ALA A 113 22.44 15.41 -23.46
C ALA A 113 23.52 14.81 -24.40
N GLY A 114 24.71 15.43 -24.47
CA GLY A 114 25.82 14.94 -25.27
C GLY A 114 26.38 13.61 -24.76
N ASP A 115 26.54 13.44 -23.44
CA ASP A 115 26.98 12.19 -22.84
C ASP A 115 25.97 11.06 -23.08
N THR A 116 24.69 11.36 -22.89
CA THR A 116 23.62 10.40 -23.17
C THR A 116 23.58 9.98 -24.62
N GLN A 117 23.77 10.93 -25.55
CA GLN A 117 23.82 10.66 -26.98
C GLN A 117 25.02 9.77 -27.35
N ALA A 118 26.21 10.07 -26.84
CA ALA A 118 27.43 9.28 -27.12
C ALA A 118 27.28 7.81 -26.68
N LEU A 119 26.70 7.57 -25.50
CA LEU A 119 26.42 6.22 -24.99
C LEU A 119 25.40 5.48 -25.87
N ASN A 120 24.33 6.18 -26.28
CA ASN A 120 23.29 5.60 -27.14
C ASN A 120 23.85 5.27 -28.56
N GLU A 121 24.64 6.16 -29.16
CA GLU A 121 25.25 5.93 -30.46
C GLU A 121 26.19 4.71 -30.44
N PHE A 122 26.97 4.56 -29.37
CA PHE A 122 27.85 3.40 -29.20
C PHE A 122 27.09 2.06 -29.27
N CYS A 123 25.92 1.96 -28.60
CA CYS A 123 25.10 0.76 -28.66
C CYS A 123 24.35 0.60 -29.99
N LYS A 124 23.86 1.71 -30.54
CA LYS A 124 23.13 1.73 -31.81
C LYS A 124 24.00 1.24 -33.01
N GLU A 125 25.29 1.60 -33.05
CA GLU A 125 26.23 1.10 -34.02
C GLU A 125 26.40 -0.42 -33.99
N ARG A 126 26.02 -1.06 -32.85
CA ARG A 126 26.07 -2.51 -32.64
C ARG A 126 24.69 -3.16 -32.67
N ASN A 127 23.69 -2.47 -33.24
CA ASN A 127 22.30 -2.90 -33.33
C ASN A 127 21.67 -3.29 -31.98
N SER A 128 22.11 -2.66 -30.91
CA SER A 128 21.59 -2.88 -29.55
C SER A 128 20.96 -1.59 -28.99
N LYS A 129 19.87 -1.73 -28.23
CA LYS A 129 19.24 -0.62 -27.53
C LYS A 129 19.98 -0.38 -26.20
N LEU A 130 20.21 0.89 -25.87
CA LEU A 130 20.62 1.27 -24.51
C LEU A 130 19.44 1.89 -23.74
N THR A 131 19.23 1.41 -22.52
CA THR A 131 18.30 2.00 -21.57
C THR A 131 19.10 2.43 -20.34
N LEU A 132 19.21 3.75 -20.12
CA LEU A 132 19.87 4.31 -18.95
C LEU A 132 18.83 4.50 -17.86
N MET A 133 19.14 4.04 -16.65
CA MET A 133 18.30 4.19 -15.45
C MET A 133 19.11 4.87 -14.35
N GLY A 134 18.94 6.18 -14.27
CA GLY A 134 19.64 7.02 -13.30
C GLY A 134 18.88 7.12 -11.97
N LEU A 135 19.53 7.76 -11.00
CA LEU A 135 19.00 7.98 -9.66
C LEU A 135 17.62 8.65 -9.63
N ASP A 136 17.41 9.67 -10.48
CA ASP A 136 16.16 10.41 -10.55
C ASP A 136 15.01 9.55 -11.06
N GLU A 137 15.27 8.76 -12.12
CA GLU A 137 14.28 7.87 -12.72
C GLU A 137 13.93 6.72 -11.77
N LEU A 138 14.94 6.05 -11.21
CA LEU A 138 14.73 5.00 -10.23
C LEU A 138 13.96 5.51 -9.00
N GLY A 139 14.35 6.66 -8.45
CA GLY A 139 13.68 7.25 -7.30
C GLY A 139 12.22 7.60 -7.59
N SER A 140 11.95 8.18 -8.76
CA SER A 140 10.59 8.52 -9.19
C SER A 140 9.73 7.28 -9.40
N ASP A 141 10.23 6.27 -10.10
CA ASP A 141 9.51 5.03 -10.34
C ASP A 141 9.22 4.26 -9.04
N LEU A 142 10.18 4.21 -8.12
CA LEU A 142 9.98 3.60 -6.80
C LEU A 142 8.94 4.33 -5.98
N TYR A 143 8.90 5.66 -6.07
CA TYR A 143 7.92 6.46 -5.36
C TYR A 143 6.49 6.27 -5.91
N TRP A 144 6.32 6.34 -7.24
CA TRP A 144 5.00 6.37 -7.86
C TRP A 144 4.44 4.99 -8.24
N HIS A 145 5.31 4.06 -8.63
CA HIS A 145 4.88 2.79 -9.25
C HIS A 145 5.27 1.56 -8.45
N TYR A 146 6.38 1.62 -7.69
CA TYR A 146 6.91 0.46 -6.99
C TYR A 146 7.20 0.74 -5.50
N PRO A 147 6.23 1.30 -4.72
CA PRO A 147 6.44 1.68 -3.33
C PRO A 147 6.83 0.51 -2.42
N ARG A 148 6.42 -0.72 -2.78
CA ARG A 148 6.82 -1.92 -2.06
C ARG A 148 8.33 -2.17 -2.15
N ILE A 149 8.94 -1.94 -3.31
CA ILE A 149 10.38 -2.07 -3.47
C ILE A 149 11.12 -1.02 -2.64
N ALA A 150 10.62 0.23 -2.62
CA ALA A 150 11.18 1.27 -1.76
C ALA A 150 11.14 0.87 -0.27
N LYS A 151 10.05 0.25 0.18
CA LYS A 151 9.93 -0.26 1.55
C LYS A 151 10.89 -1.41 1.84
N ASP A 152 10.89 -2.44 0.97
CA ASP A 152 11.62 -3.68 1.20
C ASP A 152 13.14 -3.49 1.12
N PHE A 153 13.63 -2.65 0.20
CA PHE A 153 15.07 -2.45 -0.05
C PHE A 153 15.66 -1.19 0.60
N LEU A 154 14.86 -0.14 0.75
CA LEU A 154 15.34 1.14 1.30
C LEU A 154 14.76 1.44 2.68
N GLY A 155 13.79 0.66 3.18
CA GLY A 155 13.09 0.93 4.43
C GLY A 155 12.23 2.21 4.39
N VAL A 156 11.88 2.71 3.19
CA VAL A 156 11.03 3.89 3.01
C VAL A 156 9.61 3.45 2.72
N SER A 157 8.71 3.64 3.68
CA SER A 157 7.29 3.43 3.45
C SER A 157 6.70 4.64 2.73
N VAL A 158 6.42 4.50 1.45
CA VAL A 158 5.65 5.47 0.67
C VAL A 158 4.17 5.31 1.04
N ASP A 159 3.68 4.07 1.04
CA ASP A 159 2.39 3.69 1.61
C ASP A 159 2.57 3.35 3.09
N THR A 160 1.84 4.04 3.97
CA THR A 160 1.91 3.77 5.42
C THR A 160 1.12 2.52 5.81
N GLY A 161 0.34 1.95 4.89
CA GLY A 161 -0.55 0.81 5.15
C GLY A 161 -1.80 1.18 5.95
N GLN A 162 -2.12 2.47 6.08
CA GLN A 162 -3.35 2.93 6.74
C GLN A 162 -4.58 2.81 5.85
N ILE A 163 -4.41 2.98 4.53
CA ILE A 163 -5.47 2.85 3.53
C ILE A 163 -5.36 1.46 2.90
N MET A 164 -6.43 0.70 2.96
CA MET A 164 -6.43 -0.67 2.48
C MET A 164 -7.77 -1.07 1.87
N SER A 165 -7.78 -2.13 1.08
CA SER A 165 -9.02 -2.73 0.60
C SER A 165 -9.82 -3.33 1.76
N ILE A 166 -11.12 -3.59 1.55
CA ILE A 166 -11.95 -4.23 2.56
C ILE A 166 -11.45 -5.64 2.90
N GLN A 167 -10.85 -6.35 1.94
CA GLN A 167 -10.29 -7.68 2.12
C GLN A 167 -9.06 -7.63 3.03
N ASP A 168 -8.12 -6.72 2.72
CA ASP A 168 -6.90 -6.54 3.51
C ASP A 168 -7.21 -6.06 4.92
N PHE A 169 -8.18 -5.13 5.05
CA PHE A 169 -8.65 -4.66 6.36
C PHE A 169 -9.15 -5.82 7.23
N VAL A 170 -9.98 -6.70 6.65
CA VAL A 170 -10.51 -7.88 7.36
C VAL A 170 -9.38 -8.83 7.74
N GLN A 171 -8.42 -9.10 6.83
CA GLN A 171 -7.28 -9.97 7.11
C GLN A 171 -6.40 -9.41 8.24
N VAL A 172 -6.06 -8.12 8.19
CA VAL A 172 -5.26 -7.44 9.23
C VAL A 172 -5.98 -7.46 10.58
N HIS A 173 -7.30 -7.23 10.57
CA HIS A 173 -8.10 -7.27 11.80
C HIS A 173 -8.17 -8.69 12.37
N ASP A 174 -8.45 -9.69 11.53
CA ASP A 174 -8.67 -11.08 11.96
C ASP A 174 -7.36 -11.79 12.34
N ALA A 175 -6.20 -11.29 11.88
CA ALA A 175 -4.89 -11.72 12.35
C ALA A 175 -4.68 -11.41 13.84
N ASN A 176 -5.39 -10.40 14.38
CA ASN A 176 -5.37 -10.09 15.79
C ASN A 176 -6.35 -11.00 16.56
N LYS A 177 -5.82 -12.05 17.18
CA LYS A 177 -6.60 -13.06 17.93
C LYS A 177 -7.40 -12.50 19.11
N MET A 178 -7.17 -11.25 19.50
CA MET A 178 -7.90 -10.58 20.60
C MET A 178 -9.22 -9.95 20.16
N SER A 179 -9.47 -9.87 18.85
CA SER A 179 -10.68 -9.25 18.28
C SER A 179 -11.64 -10.31 17.75
N ALA A 180 -12.94 -10.01 17.80
CA ALA A 180 -13.94 -10.87 17.14
C ALA A 180 -13.75 -10.84 15.63
N PRO A 181 -13.72 -12.01 14.93
CA PRO A 181 -13.41 -12.07 13.50
C PRO A 181 -14.47 -11.34 12.67
N LEU A 182 -14.01 -10.55 11.69
CA LEU A 182 -14.86 -9.79 10.75
C LEU A 182 -15.19 -10.58 9.47
N GLY A 183 -14.43 -11.64 9.18
CA GLY A 183 -14.63 -12.50 8.01
C GLY A 183 -15.85 -13.41 8.08
N THR A 184 -16.54 -13.49 9.22
CA THR A 184 -17.73 -14.32 9.39
C THR A 184 -18.98 -13.62 8.86
N LYS A 185 -20.07 -14.40 8.61
CA LYS A 185 -21.36 -13.87 8.14
C LYS A 185 -21.90 -12.80 9.08
N PHE A 186 -22.45 -11.70 8.50
CA PHE A 186 -23.13 -10.66 9.27
C PHE A 186 -24.46 -11.20 9.77
N GLU A 187 -24.67 -11.10 11.07
CA GLU A 187 -25.89 -11.58 11.73
C GLU A 187 -26.35 -10.56 12.77
N LEU A 188 -27.66 -10.46 12.93
CA LEU A 188 -28.31 -9.47 13.78
C LEU A 188 -28.08 -8.01 13.32
N ARG A 189 -28.69 -7.05 14.00
CA ARG A 189 -28.57 -5.60 13.72
C ARG A 189 -29.17 -5.15 12.39
N GLU A 190 -30.20 -5.87 11.92
CA GLU A 190 -30.93 -5.50 10.71
C GLU A 190 -31.60 -4.12 10.82
N ALA A 191 -32.03 -3.74 12.04
CA ALA A 191 -32.63 -2.45 12.32
C ALA A 191 -31.62 -1.30 12.17
N GLU A 192 -30.44 -1.44 12.80
CA GLU A 192 -29.37 -0.44 12.69
C GLU A 192 -28.81 -0.38 11.27
N LEU A 193 -28.71 -1.51 10.56
CA LEU A 193 -28.31 -1.56 9.17
C LEU A 193 -29.30 -0.80 8.26
N LYS A 194 -30.60 -1.00 8.47
CA LYS A 194 -31.65 -0.29 7.74
C LYS A 194 -31.60 1.20 8.03
N GLU A 195 -31.58 1.59 9.30
CA GLU A 195 -31.46 2.98 9.73
C GLU A 195 -30.24 3.68 9.12
N ALA A 196 -29.09 3.01 9.17
CA ALA A 196 -27.84 3.54 8.61
C ALA A 196 -27.94 3.79 7.12
N LYS A 197 -28.52 2.87 6.34
CA LYS A 197 -28.74 3.02 4.90
C LYS A 197 -29.69 4.15 4.58
N GLU A 198 -30.81 4.28 5.30
CA GLU A 198 -31.75 5.38 5.15
C GLU A 198 -31.06 6.73 5.44
N LYS A 199 -30.27 6.82 6.50
CA LYS A 199 -29.53 8.03 6.85
C LYS A 199 -28.46 8.41 5.81
N LEU A 200 -27.82 7.42 5.17
CA LEU A 200 -26.86 7.67 4.09
C LEU A 200 -27.49 8.13 2.76
N THR A 201 -28.81 8.00 2.62
CA THR A 201 -29.51 8.67 1.51
C THR A 201 -29.67 10.18 1.73
N LEU A 202 -29.71 10.59 3.00
CA LEU A 202 -29.93 11.99 3.41
C LEU A 202 -28.62 12.74 3.68
N SER A 203 -27.53 12.02 3.95
CA SER A 203 -26.22 12.59 4.23
C SER A 203 -25.11 11.79 3.56
N ASP A 204 -23.99 12.45 3.21
CA ASP A 204 -22.82 11.75 2.67
C ASP A 204 -21.89 11.25 3.79
N VAL A 205 -22.13 11.66 5.03
CA VAL A 205 -21.33 11.25 6.18
C VAL A 205 -22.21 10.55 7.20
N LEU A 206 -21.83 9.31 7.57
CA LEU A 206 -22.44 8.52 8.62
C LEU A 206 -21.46 8.29 9.75
N VAL A 207 -21.88 8.61 10.97
CA VAL A 207 -21.11 8.32 12.18
C VAL A 207 -21.80 7.20 12.97
N LEU A 208 -21.11 6.08 13.15
CA LEU A 208 -21.50 4.97 13.99
C LEU A 208 -20.85 5.14 15.36
N SER A 209 -21.62 5.49 16.39
CA SER A 209 -21.11 5.68 17.75
C SER A 209 -21.55 4.58 18.70
N GLY A 210 -20.72 4.26 19.69
CA GLY A 210 -21.04 3.24 20.69
C GLY A 210 -19.80 2.80 21.46
N SER A 211 -20.01 2.01 22.49
CA SER A 211 -18.95 1.48 23.34
C SER A 211 -18.01 0.55 22.57
N ALA A 212 -16.85 0.22 23.14
CA ALA A 212 -15.93 -0.76 22.54
C ALA A 212 -16.60 -2.15 22.43
N GLY A 213 -16.31 -2.90 21.38
CA GLY A 213 -16.80 -4.28 21.20
C GLY A 213 -18.27 -4.44 20.78
N VAL A 214 -19.07 -3.37 20.66
CA VAL A 214 -20.49 -3.49 20.29
C VAL A 214 -20.75 -3.83 18.82
N GLY A 215 -19.72 -3.96 17.98
CA GLY A 215 -19.84 -4.36 16.57
C GLY A 215 -19.98 -3.20 15.57
N LYS A 216 -19.54 -1.98 15.91
CA LYS A 216 -19.55 -0.81 14.99
C LYS A 216 -18.81 -1.09 13.68
N THR A 217 -17.57 -1.58 13.77
CA THR A 217 -16.73 -1.93 12.62
C THR A 217 -17.40 -2.95 11.71
N ARG A 218 -18.00 -3.99 12.29
CA ARG A 218 -18.71 -5.03 11.55
C ARG A 218 -19.94 -4.48 10.80
N LEU A 219 -20.72 -3.62 11.47
CA LEU A 219 -21.85 -2.93 10.86
C LEU A 219 -21.40 -2.01 9.73
N ALA A 220 -20.31 -1.22 9.92
CA ALA A 220 -19.73 -0.36 8.91
C ALA A 220 -19.34 -1.14 7.66
N LEU A 221 -18.61 -2.25 7.81
CA LEU A 221 -18.19 -3.10 6.69
C LEU A 221 -19.37 -3.70 5.92
N GLN A 222 -20.45 -4.09 6.62
CA GLN A 222 -21.66 -4.58 5.97
C GLN A 222 -22.34 -3.48 5.15
N ILE A 223 -22.42 -2.26 5.68
CA ILE A 223 -22.97 -1.11 4.96
C ILE A 223 -22.12 -0.83 3.70
N CYS A 224 -20.79 -0.83 3.84
CA CYS A 224 -19.86 -0.61 2.72
C CYS A 224 -20.09 -1.62 1.60
N ARG A 225 -20.15 -2.92 1.93
CA ARG A 225 -20.37 -3.98 0.93
C ARG A 225 -21.68 -3.82 0.18
N GLU A 226 -22.78 -3.54 0.89
CA GLU A 226 -24.10 -3.38 0.27
C GLU A 226 -24.21 -2.13 -0.61
N LEU A 227 -23.59 -1.02 -0.20
CA LEU A 227 -23.61 0.22 -0.98
C LEU A 227 -22.71 0.14 -2.21
N ALA A 228 -21.53 -0.46 -2.10
CA ALA A 228 -20.61 -0.62 -3.22
C ALA A 228 -21.23 -1.46 -4.34
N CYS A 229 -21.87 -2.59 -3.99
CA CYS A 229 -22.57 -3.43 -4.96
C CYS A 229 -23.68 -2.68 -5.74
N LYS A 230 -24.33 -1.71 -5.07
CA LYS A 230 -25.45 -0.97 -5.70
C LYS A 230 -25.02 0.22 -6.55
N ASN A 231 -23.94 0.91 -6.13
CA ASN A 231 -23.59 2.22 -6.67
C ASN A 231 -22.21 2.23 -7.39
N GLY A 232 -21.50 1.09 -7.43
CA GLY A 232 -20.19 0.99 -8.08
C GLY A 232 -19.09 1.79 -7.37
N TYR A 233 -19.18 1.99 -6.06
CA TYR A 233 -18.12 2.64 -5.30
C TYR A 233 -16.92 1.71 -5.11
N GLU A 234 -15.71 2.25 -5.25
CA GLU A 234 -14.51 1.63 -4.67
C GLU A 234 -14.49 1.87 -3.16
N ILE A 235 -14.24 0.80 -2.39
CA ILE A 235 -14.20 0.88 -0.94
C ILE A 235 -12.75 1.04 -0.49
N LEU A 236 -12.50 2.09 0.28
CA LEU A 236 -11.24 2.29 0.99
C LEU A 236 -11.50 2.24 2.50
N CYS A 237 -10.76 1.38 3.20
CA CYS A 237 -10.80 1.28 4.64
C CYS A 237 -9.56 1.97 5.23
N ILE A 238 -9.77 2.89 6.17
CA ILE A 238 -8.69 3.63 6.85
C ILE A 238 -8.64 3.20 8.30
N LYS A 239 -7.46 2.76 8.72
CA LYS A 239 -7.16 2.45 10.13
C LYS A 239 -5.86 3.13 10.52
N SER A 240 -5.90 3.87 11.63
CA SER A 240 -4.73 4.58 12.12
C SER A 240 -3.61 3.62 12.53
N ASN A 241 -2.39 3.97 12.18
CA ASN A 241 -1.16 3.37 12.72
C ASN A 241 -0.23 4.43 13.33
N GLY A 242 -0.75 5.66 13.53
CA GLY A 242 -0.02 6.78 14.12
C GLY A 242 0.89 7.55 13.15
N LEU A 243 0.93 7.17 11.88
CA LEU A 243 1.70 7.87 10.84
C LEU A 243 0.85 8.95 10.16
N GLU A 244 1.49 9.81 9.36
CA GLU A 244 0.79 10.80 8.56
C GLU A 244 0.01 10.15 7.41
N LEU A 245 -1.23 10.61 7.20
CA LEU A 245 -2.17 10.02 6.25
C LEU A 245 -2.24 10.78 4.92
N TYR A 246 -1.83 12.05 4.89
CA TYR A 246 -2.07 12.94 3.74
C TYR A 246 -1.52 12.38 2.42
N GLU A 247 -0.27 11.93 2.41
CA GLU A 247 0.38 11.40 1.21
C GLU A 247 -0.29 10.11 0.71
N ASP A 248 -0.74 9.24 1.64
CA ASP A 248 -1.48 8.04 1.26
C ASP A 248 -2.80 8.38 0.57
N LEU A 249 -3.52 9.39 1.07
CA LEU A 249 -4.76 9.86 0.43
C LEU A 249 -4.50 10.43 -0.97
N VAL A 250 -3.47 11.28 -1.12
CA VAL A 250 -3.13 11.89 -2.42
C VAL A 250 -2.73 10.83 -3.44
N THR A 251 -2.02 9.78 -3.02
CA THR A 251 -1.55 8.72 -3.93
C THR A 251 -2.62 7.67 -4.23
N THR A 252 -3.59 7.47 -3.33
CA THR A 252 -4.62 6.43 -3.48
C THR A 252 -5.88 6.94 -4.15
N ILE A 253 -6.27 8.21 -3.91
CA ILE A 253 -7.53 8.77 -4.41
C ILE A 253 -7.32 9.37 -5.79
N GLU A 254 -7.87 8.73 -6.80
CA GLU A 254 -7.89 9.17 -8.19
C GLU A 254 -9.11 10.07 -8.48
N GLU A 255 -8.93 11.11 -9.30
CA GLU A 255 -10.00 12.10 -9.60
C GLU A 255 -11.22 11.50 -10.33
N ASP A 256 -11.00 10.47 -11.14
CA ASP A 256 -12.04 9.89 -12.00
C ASP A 256 -12.84 8.75 -11.34
N LYS A 257 -12.52 8.41 -10.10
CA LYS A 257 -13.17 7.32 -9.36
C LYS A 257 -14.10 7.83 -8.26
N ASN A 258 -15.10 7.02 -7.91
CA ASN A 258 -16.02 7.31 -6.82
C ASN A 258 -15.72 6.38 -5.64
N TYR A 259 -15.33 6.97 -4.53
CA TYR A 259 -14.96 6.22 -3.33
C TYR A 259 -16.03 6.30 -2.25
N LEU A 260 -16.23 5.15 -1.59
CA LEU A 260 -16.83 5.05 -0.28
C LEU A 260 -15.69 4.78 0.72
N VAL A 261 -15.44 5.74 1.58
CA VAL A 261 -14.36 5.62 2.58
C VAL A 261 -14.96 5.22 3.93
N PHE A 262 -14.34 4.21 4.54
CA PHE A 262 -14.61 3.78 5.89
C PHE A 262 -13.42 4.11 6.80
N VAL A 263 -13.64 4.88 7.86
CA VAL A 263 -12.64 5.19 8.89
C VAL A 263 -12.99 4.44 10.16
N ASP A 264 -12.11 3.52 10.56
CA ASP A 264 -12.28 2.76 11.79
C ASP A 264 -11.63 3.47 12.97
N ASP A 265 -12.36 3.51 14.11
CA ASP A 265 -11.95 4.18 15.34
C ASP A 265 -11.34 5.60 15.07
N ALA A 266 -12.13 6.49 14.45
CA ALA A 266 -11.68 7.83 14.04
C ALA A 266 -11.09 8.68 15.19
N ASN A 267 -11.36 8.33 16.43
CA ASN A 267 -10.74 8.95 17.60
C ASN A 267 -9.23 8.64 17.72
N GLU A 268 -8.73 7.62 17.01
CA GLU A 268 -7.31 7.26 16.95
C GLU A 268 -6.61 7.85 15.73
N LEU A 269 -7.38 8.41 14.77
CA LEU A 269 -6.86 8.97 13.53
C LEU A 269 -6.51 10.45 13.68
N THR A 270 -5.24 10.79 13.68
CA THR A 270 -4.78 12.21 13.74
C THR A 270 -5.07 12.97 12.46
N GLY A 271 -5.15 12.28 11.33
CA GLY A 271 -5.36 12.84 9.99
C GLY A 271 -6.82 12.87 9.50
N LEU A 272 -7.83 12.82 10.39
CA LEU A 272 -9.24 12.82 9.96
C LEU A 272 -9.59 14.05 9.10
N HIS A 273 -9.04 15.22 9.40
CA HIS A 273 -9.26 16.44 8.62
C HIS A 273 -8.81 16.29 7.16
N PHE A 274 -7.72 15.57 6.88
CA PHE A 274 -7.31 15.28 5.51
C PHE A 274 -8.35 14.44 4.76
N VAL A 275 -8.94 13.43 5.42
CA VAL A 275 -10.03 12.65 4.79
C VAL A 275 -11.22 13.54 4.45
N LEU A 276 -11.55 14.48 5.34
CA LEU A 276 -12.65 15.43 5.15
C LEU A 276 -12.37 16.42 4.00
N ASP A 277 -11.12 16.77 3.75
CA ASP A 277 -10.73 17.64 2.63
C ASP A 277 -10.98 16.98 1.25
N PHE A 278 -10.92 15.66 1.17
CA PHE A 278 -11.24 14.89 -0.04
C PHE A 278 -12.73 14.60 -0.21
N LEU A 279 -13.55 14.89 0.82
CA LEU A 279 -14.99 14.67 0.74
C LEU A 279 -15.63 15.63 -0.27
N CYS A 280 -16.46 15.10 -1.16
CA CYS A 280 -17.16 15.87 -2.18
C CYS A 280 -18.03 16.96 -1.54
N LYS A 281 -17.69 18.22 -1.81
CA LYS A 281 -18.51 19.39 -1.44
C LYS A 281 -19.52 19.67 -2.55
N ALA A 282 -20.66 20.25 -2.21
CA ALA A 282 -21.68 20.61 -3.19
C ALA A 282 -21.09 21.52 -4.28
N GLY A 283 -21.14 21.10 -5.54
CA GLY A 283 -20.61 21.82 -6.70
C GLY A 283 -19.18 21.47 -7.12
N ASP A 284 -18.44 20.69 -6.36
CA ASP A 284 -17.09 20.25 -6.70
C ASP A 284 -17.10 18.81 -7.23
N GLN A 285 -17.22 18.67 -8.56
CA GLN A 285 -17.28 17.34 -9.22
C GLN A 285 -15.93 16.59 -9.20
N LYS A 286 -14.84 17.29 -8.90
CA LYS A 286 -13.48 16.69 -8.92
C LYS A 286 -13.12 15.90 -7.66
N LYS A 287 -13.88 16.04 -6.57
CA LYS A 287 -13.60 15.30 -5.34
C LYS A 287 -14.23 13.91 -5.38
N SER A 288 -13.42 12.91 -5.11
CA SER A 288 -13.71 11.50 -5.36
C SER A 288 -14.37 10.77 -4.19
N ILE A 289 -14.28 11.28 -2.94
CA ILE A 289 -14.98 10.67 -1.81
C ILE A 289 -16.46 11.09 -1.84
N LYS A 290 -17.32 10.16 -2.21
CA LYS A 290 -18.79 10.38 -2.31
C LYS A 290 -19.52 10.06 -1.02
N LYS A 291 -19.05 9.07 -0.26
CA LYS A 291 -19.63 8.67 1.03
C LYS A 291 -18.50 8.39 2.03
N LEU A 292 -18.73 8.79 3.27
CA LEU A 292 -17.82 8.57 4.39
C LEU A 292 -18.58 7.90 5.54
N ILE A 293 -18.08 6.76 6.01
CA ILE A 293 -18.57 6.07 7.20
C ILE A 293 -17.46 6.11 8.24
N VAL A 294 -17.82 6.51 9.45
CA VAL A 294 -16.86 6.70 10.54
C VAL A 294 -17.34 5.92 11.76
N THR A 295 -16.49 5.08 12.34
CA THR A 295 -16.75 4.54 13.68
C THR A 295 -16.04 5.38 14.74
N VAL A 296 -16.70 5.54 15.89
CA VAL A 296 -16.14 6.32 17.00
C VAL A 296 -16.65 5.75 18.34
N ARG A 297 -15.80 5.80 19.35
CA ARG A 297 -16.16 5.46 20.72
C ARG A 297 -16.94 6.60 21.38
N ASP A 298 -17.89 6.26 22.24
CA ASP A 298 -18.80 7.25 22.86
C ASP A 298 -18.08 8.41 23.55
N TYR A 299 -16.96 8.14 24.22
CA TYR A 299 -16.18 9.17 24.92
C TYR A 299 -15.57 10.24 23.99
N ALA A 300 -15.22 9.85 22.75
CA ALA A 300 -14.59 10.75 21.79
C ALA A 300 -15.58 11.31 20.74
N ARG A 301 -16.85 10.88 20.79
CA ARG A 301 -17.88 11.24 19.81
C ARG A 301 -17.97 12.74 19.58
N ARG A 302 -17.96 13.54 20.64
CA ARG A 302 -18.08 15.00 20.51
C ARG A 302 -16.92 15.62 19.74
N GLN A 303 -15.70 15.18 20.01
CA GLN A 303 -14.49 15.68 19.33
C GLN A 303 -14.52 15.37 17.83
N VAL A 304 -14.83 14.12 17.46
CA VAL A 304 -14.90 13.69 16.05
C VAL A 304 -16.05 14.40 15.33
N LEU A 305 -17.23 14.53 15.96
CA LEU A 305 -18.35 15.26 15.37
C LEU A 305 -18.04 16.72 15.10
N ASN A 306 -17.33 17.41 15.99
CA ASN A 306 -16.96 18.80 15.79
C ASN A 306 -16.11 18.97 14.51
N GLN A 307 -15.11 18.09 14.29
CA GLN A 307 -14.29 18.13 13.06
C GLN A 307 -15.15 17.89 11.81
N ILE A 308 -16.08 16.93 11.84
CA ILE A 308 -16.93 16.62 10.69
C ILE A 308 -17.89 17.77 10.40
N LEU A 309 -18.47 18.40 11.43
CA LEU A 309 -19.43 19.49 11.29
C LEU A 309 -18.83 20.77 10.64
N GLU A 310 -17.53 20.95 10.72
CA GLU A 310 -16.83 22.05 10.02
C GLU A 310 -16.93 21.91 8.49
N VAL A 311 -17.08 20.68 7.99
CA VAL A 311 -17.11 20.38 6.55
C VAL A 311 -18.52 20.03 6.09
N LYS A 312 -19.22 19.12 6.81
CA LYS A 312 -20.53 18.61 6.41
C LYS A 312 -21.33 18.12 7.62
N LYS A 313 -22.66 18.25 7.55
CA LYS A 313 -23.56 17.72 8.60
C LYS A 313 -23.66 16.20 8.50
N PRO A 314 -23.20 15.44 9.51
CA PRO A 314 -23.29 13.98 9.51
C PRO A 314 -24.68 13.50 9.95
N SER A 315 -25.02 12.29 9.50
CA SER A 315 -26.03 11.46 10.16
C SER A 315 -25.37 10.58 11.22
N ILE A 316 -26.09 10.30 12.31
CA ILE A 316 -25.56 9.54 13.44
C ILE A 316 -26.44 8.33 13.70
N VAL A 317 -25.82 7.15 13.87
CA VAL A 317 -26.45 5.93 14.36
C VAL A 317 -25.73 5.50 15.64
N LYS A 318 -26.48 5.30 16.70
CA LYS A 318 -25.94 4.79 17.95
C LYS A 318 -26.06 3.26 17.97
N VAL A 319 -24.91 2.59 18.09
CA VAL A 319 -24.82 1.13 18.17
C VAL A 319 -24.74 0.73 19.64
N GLY A 320 -25.84 0.14 20.16
CA GLY A 320 -25.93 -0.32 21.55
C GLY A 320 -25.33 -1.71 21.77
N CYS A 321 -25.31 -2.19 22.99
CA CYS A 321 -25.03 -3.57 23.33
C CYS A 321 -26.13 -4.51 22.80
N LEU A 322 -25.74 -5.74 22.43
CA LEU A 322 -26.73 -6.78 22.17
C LEU A 322 -27.40 -7.21 23.49
N THR A 323 -28.67 -7.53 23.41
CA THR A 323 -29.42 -8.14 24.54
C THR A 323 -28.97 -9.59 24.74
N ASP A 324 -29.23 -10.16 25.90
CA ASP A 324 -28.90 -11.56 26.20
C ASP A 324 -29.54 -12.52 25.19
N ASP A 325 -30.77 -12.24 24.74
CA ASP A 325 -31.45 -13.05 23.73
C ASP A 325 -30.80 -12.94 22.33
N GLU A 326 -30.33 -11.75 21.96
CA GLU A 326 -29.59 -11.55 20.72
C GLU A 326 -28.23 -12.24 20.79
N ILE A 327 -27.54 -12.17 21.92
CA ILE A 327 -26.29 -12.90 22.14
C ILE A 327 -26.51 -14.41 21.98
N ARG A 328 -27.55 -14.98 22.61
CA ARG A 328 -27.88 -16.39 22.45
C ARG A 328 -28.20 -16.78 21.01
N LYS A 329 -28.98 -15.96 20.31
CA LYS A 329 -29.25 -16.16 18.86
C LYS A 329 -27.97 -16.10 18.03
N LEU A 330 -27.06 -15.17 18.31
CA LEU A 330 -25.77 -15.07 17.64
C LEU A 330 -24.92 -16.31 17.87
N MET A 331 -24.85 -16.80 19.11
CA MET A 331 -24.10 -18.01 19.46
C MET A 331 -24.61 -19.23 18.70
N ILE A 332 -25.92 -19.41 18.55
CA ILE A 332 -26.54 -20.51 17.80
C ILE A 332 -26.25 -20.38 16.30
N LYS A 333 -26.35 -19.17 15.73
CA LYS A 333 -26.18 -18.93 14.28
C LYS A 333 -24.74 -19.03 13.81
N VAL A 334 -23.77 -18.63 14.63
CA VAL A 334 -22.36 -18.60 14.25
C VAL A 334 -21.73 -20.01 14.31
N GLN A 335 -22.47 -21.05 14.74
CA GLN A 335 -21.98 -22.43 14.86
C GLN A 335 -20.53 -22.47 15.38
N TYR A 336 -20.30 -21.95 16.57
CA TYR A 336 -19.02 -22.18 17.21
C TYR A 336 -18.89 -23.67 17.51
N ASN A 337 -18.12 -24.38 16.69
CA ASN A 337 -17.83 -25.80 16.85
C ASN A 337 -16.99 -26.13 18.09
N ARG A 338 -16.73 -25.15 18.96
CA ARG A 338 -15.96 -25.32 20.20
C ARG A 338 -16.75 -24.74 21.38
N THR A 339 -17.48 -25.60 22.03
CA THR A 339 -18.19 -25.29 23.31
C THR A 339 -17.27 -24.73 24.39
N GLU A 340 -15.98 -25.09 24.36
CA GLU A 340 -14.97 -24.59 25.31
C GLU A 340 -14.56 -23.12 25.07
N ASP A 341 -14.42 -22.71 23.81
CA ASP A 341 -14.08 -21.29 23.49
C ASP A 341 -15.23 -20.35 23.83
N LEU A 342 -16.47 -20.81 23.72
CA LEU A 342 -17.67 -20.07 24.10
C LEU A 342 -17.79 -19.94 25.64
N TYR A 343 -17.47 -20.99 26.36
CA TYR A 343 -17.49 -20.99 27.82
C TYR A 343 -16.40 -20.06 28.38
N ASN A 344 -15.23 -20.10 27.81
CA ASN A 344 -14.11 -19.21 28.17
C ASN A 344 -14.38 -17.74 27.79
N LEU A 345 -15.00 -17.46 26.63
CA LEU A 345 -15.41 -16.11 26.24
C LEU A 345 -16.49 -15.56 27.20
N GLY A 346 -17.52 -16.37 27.53
CA GLY A 346 -18.57 -16.01 28.46
C GLY A 346 -18.06 -15.73 29.88
N ASN A 347 -17.10 -16.50 30.34
CA ASN A 347 -16.46 -16.29 31.65
C ASN A 347 -15.58 -15.04 31.64
N LYS A 348 -14.83 -14.78 30.58
CA LYS A 348 -14.00 -13.57 30.45
C LYS A 348 -14.83 -12.30 30.47
N PHE A 349 -15.97 -12.26 29.77
CA PHE A 349 -16.90 -11.13 29.84
C PHE A 349 -17.57 -10.97 31.23
N ARG A 350 -17.76 -12.06 31.96
CA ARG A 350 -18.29 -12.04 33.34
C ARG A 350 -17.25 -11.51 34.30
N ASP A 351 -16.01 -11.95 34.17
CA ASP A 351 -14.88 -11.52 35.00
C ASP A 351 -14.51 -10.04 34.74
N ASP A 352 -14.56 -9.55 33.52
CA ASP A 352 -14.36 -8.12 33.22
C ASP A 352 -15.47 -7.23 33.82
N LYS A 353 -16.71 -7.74 33.94
CA LYS A 353 -17.79 -7.04 34.59
C LYS A 353 -17.57 -6.94 36.13
N TYR A 354 -16.95 -7.96 36.72
CA TYR A 354 -16.63 -7.96 38.16
C TYR A 354 -15.36 -7.15 38.46
N LEU A 355 -14.38 -7.13 37.59
CA LEU A 355 -13.12 -6.37 37.76
C LEU A 355 -13.33 -4.85 37.62
N ASN A 356 -14.34 -4.39 36.88
CA ASN A 356 -14.60 -2.98 36.62
C ASN A 356 -15.61 -2.35 37.59
N GLY A 357 -15.98 -3.02 38.69
CA GLY A 357 -16.75 -2.42 39.80
C GLY A 357 -18.17 -1.96 39.45
N VAL A 358 -18.77 -2.49 38.41
CA VAL A 358 -20.16 -2.24 38.06
C VAL A 358 -21.03 -3.22 38.87
N HIS A 359 -21.37 -2.84 40.08
CA HIS A 359 -22.44 -3.49 40.82
C HIS A 359 -23.79 -3.22 40.14
N PRO A 360 -24.72 -4.17 40.17
CA PRO A 360 -26.04 -4.07 39.54
C PRO A 360 -26.88 -2.90 40.05
#